data_af62608946475ddc64a250e36a23a09e
#
_entry.id   af62608946475ddc64a250e36a23a09e
#
_cell.length_a   1.000
_cell.length_b   1.000
_cell.length_c   1.000
_cell.angle_alpha   90.00
_cell.angle_beta   90.00
_cell.angle_gamma   90.00
#
_symmetry.space_group_name_H-M   'P 1'
#
loop_
_entity.id
_entity.type
_entity.pdbx_description
1 polymer ?
#
loop_
_entity_poly.entity_id
_entity_poly.type
_entity_poly.pdbx_seq_one_letter_code
_entity_poly.pdbx_strand_id
1 'polypeptide(L)'
;MSLRLPALFLAAAFTATALADEASVRRGVEARFDGIKVDSVTKTSYADLYEIVVGETLFYTDEKVNFVFKGDIIDARSQKNLTEERQQKLSAIKFEDLPLDLAIKQVRGNGKRAVAIFSDPFCPYCKSLDRALLRQDDITIYTFLYPILRAESPDKARTIWCAPDRAKAYYDFMLNGREPAAGPSCNAPVDKWLALGKKIGVRATPTSFTTNGERILGARPEELVKLIGEAQK
;
A
#
# COMPACT_ATOMS: atom_id res chain seq x y z
N MET A 1 -45.90 5.11 -48.85
CA MET A 1 -45.92 5.91 -47.59
C MET A 1 -45.37 5.00 -46.49
N SER A 2 -44.07 5.12 -46.19
CA SER A 2 -43.38 4.25 -45.20
C SER A 2 -43.31 4.98 -43.86
N LEU A 3 -43.97 4.46 -42.84
CA LEU A 3 -43.89 4.93 -41.46
C LEU A 3 -42.62 4.36 -40.80
N ARG A 4 -41.64 5.20 -40.53
CA ARG A 4 -40.49 4.89 -39.69
C ARG A 4 -40.87 5.23 -38.23
N LEU A 5 -40.99 4.22 -37.37
CA LEU A 5 -40.99 4.39 -35.91
C LEU A 5 -39.57 4.58 -35.41
N PRO A 6 -39.29 5.52 -34.48
CA PRO A 6 -37.99 5.67 -33.86
C PRO A 6 -37.90 4.73 -32.65
N ALA A 7 -36.94 3.81 -32.70
CA ALA A 7 -36.48 3.07 -31.54
C ALA A 7 -35.36 3.88 -30.89
N LEU A 8 -35.66 4.66 -29.87
CA LEU A 8 -34.65 5.22 -28.98
C LEU A 8 -35.28 5.51 -27.59
N PHE A 9 -34.50 5.27 -26.54
CA PHE A 9 -34.73 5.51 -25.12
C PHE A 9 -35.16 4.30 -24.29
N LEU A 10 -34.18 3.40 -23.97
CA LEU A 10 -34.30 2.52 -22.79
C LEU A 10 -32.96 2.21 -22.10
N ALA A 11 -31.92 3.02 -22.26
CA ALA A 11 -30.60 2.75 -21.63
C ALA A 11 -30.25 3.66 -20.42
N ALA A 12 -31.03 4.69 -20.14
CA ALA A 12 -30.66 5.70 -19.14
C ALA A 12 -31.23 5.46 -17.72
N ALA A 13 -32.14 4.52 -17.53
CA ALA A 13 -32.83 4.35 -16.24
C ALA A 13 -32.05 3.52 -15.20
N PHE A 14 -31.17 2.60 -15.65
CA PHE A 14 -30.46 1.70 -14.72
C PHE A 14 -29.31 2.34 -13.94
N THR A 15 -28.66 3.35 -14.48
CA THR A 15 -27.56 4.02 -13.80
C THR A 15 -28.01 5.03 -12.73
N ALA A 16 -29.20 5.61 -12.90
CA ALA A 16 -29.72 6.62 -11.98
C ALA A 16 -30.20 6.02 -10.64
N THR A 17 -30.73 4.79 -10.65
CA THR A 17 -31.20 4.12 -9.42
C THR A 17 -30.03 3.69 -8.54
N ALA A 18 -28.96 3.12 -9.12
CA ALA A 18 -27.78 2.69 -8.36
C ALA A 18 -27.08 3.87 -7.62
N LEU A 19 -26.96 5.01 -8.28
CA LEU A 19 -26.38 6.23 -7.66
C LEU A 19 -27.25 6.81 -6.54
N ALA A 20 -28.57 6.69 -6.65
CA ALA A 20 -29.49 7.13 -5.62
C ALA A 20 -29.39 6.25 -4.37
N ASP A 21 -29.23 4.93 -4.54
CA ASP A 21 -29.07 3.95 -3.46
C ASP A 21 -27.75 4.16 -2.71
N GLU A 22 -26.64 4.34 -3.41
CA GLU A 22 -25.32 4.61 -2.82
C GLU A 22 -25.30 5.92 -2.03
N ALA A 23 -25.93 6.98 -2.54
CA ALA A 23 -26.06 8.25 -1.84
C ALA A 23 -26.92 8.13 -0.58
N SER A 24 -27.94 7.28 -0.58
CA SER A 24 -28.78 7.00 0.58
C SER A 24 -28.02 6.27 1.67
N VAL A 25 -27.26 5.21 1.28
CA VAL A 25 -26.39 4.45 2.18
C VAL A 25 -25.33 5.36 2.81
N ARG A 26 -24.67 6.21 2.01
CA ARG A 26 -23.70 7.20 2.51
C ARG A 26 -24.29 8.05 3.63
N ARG A 27 -25.44 8.71 3.37
CA ARG A 27 -26.13 9.52 4.38
C ARG A 27 -26.52 8.69 5.61
N GLY A 28 -26.95 7.45 5.40
CA GLY A 28 -27.31 6.53 6.48
C GLY A 28 -26.13 6.18 7.39
N VAL A 29 -24.95 5.96 6.83
CA VAL A 29 -23.71 5.70 7.59
C VAL A 29 -23.27 6.95 8.34
N GLU A 30 -23.17 8.09 7.67
CA GLU A 30 -22.73 9.36 8.26
C GLU A 30 -23.67 9.85 9.37
N ALA A 31 -24.97 9.56 9.26
CA ALA A 31 -25.95 9.91 10.28
C ALA A 31 -25.91 9.01 11.53
N ARG A 32 -25.41 7.77 11.42
CA ARG A 32 -25.36 6.82 12.54
C ARG A 32 -24.01 6.77 13.26
N PHE A 33 -22.96 7.25 12.61
CA PHE A 33 -21.59 7.21 13.14
C PHE A 33 -21.00 8.62 13.14
N ASP A 34 -21.09 9.31 14.28
CA ASP A 34 -20.63 10.69 14.45
C ASP A 34 -19.14 10.83 14.07
N GLY A 35 -18.84 11.88 13.32
CA GLY A 35 -17.47 12.22 12.92
C GLY A 35 -16.89 11.36 11.79
N ILE A 36 -17.67 10.42 11.23
CA ILE A 36 -17.25 9.65 10.06
C ILE A 36 -17.60 10.42 8.79
N LYS A 37 -16.61 10.57 7.91
CA LYS A 37 -16.78 11.00 6.53
C LYS A 37 -16.52 9.83 5.59
N VAL A 38 -17.55 9.44 4.86
CA VAL A 38 -17.45 8.31 3.91
C VAL A 38 -16.76 8.76 2.63
N ASP A 39 -15.68 8.08 2.24
CA ASP A 39 -14.96 8.37 1.00
C ASP A 39 -15.66 7.76 -0.21
N SER A 40 -16.07 6.49 -0.14
CA SER A 40 -16.87 5.86 -1.19
C SER A 40 -17.90 4.88 -0.66
N VAL A 41 -18.97 4.71 -1.42
CA VAL A 41 -19.98 3.66 -1.27
C VAL A 41 -20.08 2.98 -2.62
N THR A 42 -20.04 1.65 -2.63
CA THR A 42 -20.16 0.86 -3.87
C THR A 42 -21.03 -0.36 -3.61
N LYS A 43 -22.07 -0.57 -4.43
CA LYS A 43 -22.87 -1.79 -4.37
C LYS A 43 -22.01 -2.98 -4.80
N THR A 44 -21.96 -4.02 -3.98
CA THR A 44 -21.22 -5.24 -4.30
C THR A 44 -22.06 -6.18 -5.16
N SER A 45 -21.43 -7.17 -5.80
CA SER A 45 -22.12 -8.22 -6.54
C SER A 45 -22.56 -9.40 -5.68
N TYR A 46 -22.38 -9.32 -4.36
CA TYR A 46 -22.65 -10.43 -3.42
C TYR A 46 -23.48 -9.96 -2.25
N ALA A 47 -24.45 -10.80 -1.88
CA ALA A 47 -25.33 -10.67 -0.70
C ALA A 47 -26.03 -9.31 -0.54
N ASP A 48 -26.28 -8.58 -1.66
CA ASP A 48 -26.88 -7.24 -1.65
C ASP A 48 -26.21 -6.23 -0.69
N LEU A 49 -24.91 -6.44 -0.43
CA LEU A 49 -24.13 -5.57 0.45
C LEU A 49 -23.59 -4.35 -0.30
N TYR A 50 -23.41 -3.29 0.46
CA TYR A 50 -22.66 -2.10 0.06
C TYR A 50 -21.31 -2.08 0.74
N GLU A 51 -20.27 -1.89 -0.06
CA GLU A 51 -18.90 -1.61 0.40
C GLU A 51 -18.81 -0.14 0.79
N ILE A 52 -18.29 0.11 1.99
CA ILE A 52 -18.07 1.46 2.52
C ILE A 52 -16.59 1.64 2.79
N VAL A 53 -16.02 2.73 2.27
CA VAL A 53 -14.63 3.10 2.52
C VAL A 53 -14.58 4.39 3.33
N VAL A 54 -13.82 4.36 4.42
CA VAL A 54 -13.52 5.50 5.29
C VAL A 54 -12.01 5.50 5.57
N GLY A 55 -11.28 6.38 4.93
CA GLY A 55 -9.81 6.35 4.94
C GLY A 55 -9.28 5.02 4.39
N GLU A 56 -8.56 4.28 5.20
CA GLU A 56 -8.06 2.94 4.85
C GLU A 56 -8.96 1.80 5.39
N THR A 57 -10.07 2.15 6.01
CA THR A 57 -11.00 1.15 6.56
C THR A 57 -12.07 0.82 5.54
N LEU A 58 -12.25 -0.48 5.29
CA LEU A 58 -13.30 -1.04 4.47
C LEU A 58 -14.24 -1.85 5.35
N PHE A 59 -15.54 -1.64 5.21
CA PHE A 59 -16.57 -2.40 5.86
C PHE A 59 -17.81 -2.51 4.96
N TYR A 60 -18.76 -3.32 5.35
CA TYR A 60 -19.97 -3.62 4.57
C TYR A 60 -21.23 -3.32 5.35
N THR A 61 -22.30 -2.99 4.64
CA THR A 61 -23.61 -2.78 5.22
C THR A 61 -24.72 -3.16 4.23
N ASP A 62 -25.94 -3.29 4.69
CA ASP A 62 -27.12 -3.36 3.82
C ASP A 62 -27.59 -1.96 3.38
N GLU A 63 -28.52 -1.90 2.45
CA GLU A 63 -29.05 -0.65 1.89
C GLU A 63 -29.62 0.30 2.97
N LYS A 64 -30.21 -0.24 4.05
CA LYS A 64 -30.84 0.53 5.13
C LYS A 64 -29.87 0.86 6.27
N VAL A 65 -28.62 0.39 6.20
CA VAL A 65 -27.62 0.55 7.27
C VAL A 65 -28.13 -0.03 8.61
N ASN A 66 -28.77 -1.17 8.56
CA ASN A 66 -29.25 -1.86 9.77
C ASN A 66 -28.13 -2.49 10.57
N PHE A 67 -27.03 -2.89 9.91
CA PHE A 67 -25.84 -3.46 10.52
C PHE A 67 -24.58 -3.01 9.77
N VAL A 68 -23.43 -3.14 10.43
CA VAL A 68 -22.11 -2.96 9.84
C VAL A 68 -21.32 -4.25 10.07
N PHE A 69 -20.77 -4.78 9.01
CA PHE A 69 -19.89 -5.94 9.03
C PHE A 69 -18.46 -5.50 8.70
N LYS A 70 -17.52 -5.73 9.62
CA LYS A 70 -16.09 -5.50 9.44
C LYS A 70 -15.37 -6.84 9.49
N GLY A 71 -14.95 -7.31 8.33
CA GLY A 71 -14.30 -8.62 8.19
C GLY A 71 -14.13 -8.98 6.72
N ASP A 72 -13.62 -10.18 6.48
CA ASP A 72 -13.33 -10.66 5.14
C ASP A 72 -14.51 -11.33 4.48
N ILE A 73 -14.73 -11.03 3.21
CA ILE A 73 -15.61 -11.77 2.32
C ILE A 73 -14.73 -12.66 1.46
N ILE A 74 -14.92 -13.97 1.61
CA ILE A 74 -14.18 -14.99 0.86
C ILE A 74 -15.12 -15.63 -0.13
N ASP A 75 -14.76 -15.60 -1.41
CA ASP A 75 -15.47 -16.37 -2.43
C ASP A 75 -15.22 -17.87 -2.20
N ALA A 76 -16.27 -18.59 -1.81
CA ALA A 76 -16.16 -20.00 -1.44
C ALA A 76 -15.78 -20.94 -2.60
N ARG A 77 -15.99 -20.52 -3.85
CA ARG A 77 -15.68 -21.32 -5.04
C ARG A 77 -14.21 -21.17 -5.42
N SER A 78 -13.72 -19.92 -5.48
CA SER A 78 -12.35 -19.61 -5.87
C SER A 78 -11.38 -19.55 -4.70
N GLN A 79 -11.86 -19.59 -3.45
CA GLN A 79 -11.10 -19.40 -2.21
C GLN A 79 -10.40 -18.03 -2.13
N LYS A 80 -10.82 -17.05 -2.93
CA LYS A 80 -10.23 -15.71 -2.94
C LYS A 80 -10.82 -14.85 -1.84
N ASN A 81 -9.96 -14.11 -1.16
CA ASN A 81 -10.36 -13.06 -0.23
C ASN A 81 -10.66 -11.77 -1.00
N LEU A 82 -11.95 -11.51 -1.27
CA LEU A 82 -12.40 -10.36 -2.04
C LEU A 82 -12.15 -9.04 -1.30
N THR A 83 -12.24 -9.05 0.02
CA THR A 83 -11.94 -7.88 0.85
C THR A 83 -10.46 -7.51 0.78
N GLU A 84 -9.56 -8.48 0.87
CA GLU A 84 -8.13 -8.26 0.76
C GLU A 84 -7.74 -7.73 -0.64
N GLU A 85 -8.26 -8.37 -1.70
CA GLU A 85 -8.04 -7.87 -3.09
C GLU A 85 -8.51 -6.40 -3.24
N ARG A 86 -9.62 -6.06 -2.59
CA ARG A 86 -10.15 -4.70 -2.64
C ARG A 86 -9.31 -3.71 -1.84
N GLN A 87 -8.89 -4.10 -0.65
CA GLN A 87 -7.98 -3.30 0.19
C GLN A 87 -6.64 -3.06 -0.50
N GLN A 88 -6.08 -4.06 -1.18
CA GLN A 88 -4.87 -3.91 -1.99
C GLN A 88 -5.05 -2.86 -3.08
N LYS A 89 -6.17 -2.91 -3.83
CA LYS A 89 -6.48 -1.92 -4.87
C LYS A 89 -6.66 -0.50 -4.31
N LEU A 90 -7.33 -0.36 -3.16
CA LEU A 90 -7.55 0.93 -2.50
C LEU A 90 -6.24 1.53 -1.94
N SER A 91 -5.31 0.68 -1.54
CA SER A 91 -4.03 1.10 -0.98
C SER A 91 -2.89 1.14 -1.99
N ALA A 92 -3.17 0.82 -3.25
CA ALA A 92 -2.17 0.85 -4.31
C ALA A 92 -1.68 2.29 -4.56
N ILE A 93 -0.39 2.40 -4.81
CA ILE A 93 0.25 3.67 -5.17
C ILE A 93 0.80 3.59 -6.59
N LYS A 94 1.07 4.72 -7.20
CA LYS A 94 1.87 4.76 -8.41
C LYS A 94 3.34 4.71 -8.04
N PHE A 95 4.02 3.62 -8.39
CA PHE A 95 5.43 3.42 -8.05
C PHE A 95 6.33 4.52 -8.63
N GLU A 96 6.00 5.00 -9.81
CA GLU A 96 6.70 6.09 -10.50
C GLU A 96 6.60 7.44 -9.78
N ASP A 97 5.60 7.63 -8.92
CA ASP A 97 5.44 8.85 -8.11
C ASP A 97 6.31 8.84 -6.85
N LEU A 98 6.99 7.72 -6.55
CA LEU A 98 7.92 7.66 -5.42
C LEU A 98 9.19 8.47 -5.71
N PRO A 99 9.63 9.34 -4.80
CA PRO A 99 10.89 10.10 -4.92
C PRO A 99 12.08 9.17 -4.65
N LEU A 100 12.45 8.36 -5.66
CA LEU A 100 13.48 7.31 -5.53
C LEU A 100 14.87 7.86 -5.19
N ASP A 101 15.11 9.14 -5.39
CA ASP A 101 16.31 9.88 -4.95
C ASP A 101 16.43 9.98 -3.41
N LEU A 102 15.31 9.84 -2.71
CA LEU A 102 15.25 9.75 -1.25
C LEU A 102 15.43 8.31 -0.71
N ALA A 103 15.64 7.33 -1.58
CA ALA A 103 15.85 5.94 -1.17
C ALA A 103 17.31 5.53 -1.28
N ILE A 104 17.70 4.59 -0.44
CA ILE A 104 18.95 3.83 -0.60
C ILE A 104 18.70 2.81 -1.70
N LYS A 105 19.49 2.88 -2.78
CA LYS A 105 19.36 1.96 -3.91
C LYS A 105 20.36 0.83 -3.82
N GLN A 106 19.88 -0.40 -3.91
CA GLN A 106 20.70 -1.62 -4.04
C GLN A 106 20.31 -2.36 -5.31
N VAL A 107 21.26 -2.60 -6.19
CA VAL A 107 21.06 -3.38 -7.43
C VAL A 107 21.72 -4.73 -7.30
N ARG A 108 21.05 -5.79 -7.73
CA ARG A 108 21.58 -7.13 -7.87
C ARG A 108 21.30 -7.66 -9.27
N GLY A 109 22.29 -8.32 -9.87
CA GLY A 109 22.18 -8.76 -11.25
C GLY A 109 21.90 -7.63 -12.22
N ASN A 110 20.96 -7.83 -13.14
CA ASN A 110 20.57 -6.80 -14.12
C ASN A 110 19.58 -5.75 -13.56
N GLY A 111 19.07 -5.96 -12.33
CA GLY A 111 18.21 -5.02 -11.64
C GLY A 111 16.83 -4.79 -12.26
N LYS A 112 16.36 -5.67 -13.16
CA LYS A 112 15.10 -5.47 -13.90
C LYS A 112 13.87 -5.38 -13.00
N ARG A 113 13.81 -6.23 -11.96
CA ARG A 113 12.69 -6.23 -11.01
C ARG A 113 12.95 -5.16 -9.96
N ALA A 114 11.94 -4.38 -9.61
CA ALA A 114 12.10 -3.32 -8.61
C ALA A 114 11.08 -3.45 -7.48
N VAL A 115 11.51 -3.01 -6.29
CA VAL A 115 10.69 -2.93 -5.09
C VAL A 115 11.09 -1.70 -4.28
N ALA A 116 10.11 -1.02 -3.68
CA ALA A 116 10.33 0.02 -2.70
C ALA A 116 9.95 -0.50 -1.31
N ILE A 117 10.79 -0.22 -0.30
CA ILE A 117 10.62 -0.71 1.06
C ILE A 117 10.78 0.45 2.04
N PHE A 118 9.81 0.62 2.92
CA PHE A 118 9.92 1.51 4.09
C PHE A 118 10.43 0.69 5.26
N SER A 119 11.62 1.05 5.74
CA SER A 119 12.37 0.27 6.73
C SER A 119 12.90 1.15 7.87
N ASP A 120 12.75 0.66 9.10
CA ASP A 120 13.39 1.26 10.27
C ASP A 120 14.68 0.50 10.61
N PRO A 121 15.78 1.19 10.91
CA PRO A 121 17.06 0.56 11.24
C PRO A 121 17.00 -0.45 12.39
N PHE A 122 16.07 -0.28 13.33
CA PHE A 122 15.92 -1.16 14.48
C PHE A 122 14.81 -2.21 14.32
N CYS A 123 14.22 -2.32 13.13
CA CYS A 123 13.15 -3.26 12.87
C CYS A 123 13.69 -4.69 12.63
N PRO A 124 13.37 -5.68 13.48
CA PRO A 124 13.84 -7.07 13.28
C PRO A 124 13.21 -7.73 12.04
N TYR A 125 11.95 -7.40 11.74
CA TYR A 125 11.27 -7.89 10.55
C TYR A 125 11.85 -7.31 9.26
N CYS A 126 12.33 -6.05 9.28
CA CYS A 126 13.06 -5.47 8.15
C CYS A 126 14.36 -6.22 7.88
N LYS A 127 15.12 -6.56 8.94
CA LYS A 127 16.35 -7.38 8.81
C LYS A 127 16.06 -8.74 8.18
N SER A 128 14.95 -9.37 8.54
CA SER A 128 14.53 -10.66 7.96
C SER A 128 14.20 -10.52 6.47
N LEU A 129 13.45 -9.48 6.11
CA LEU A 129 13.08 -9.20 4.72
C LEU A 129 14.33 -8.90 3.87
N ASP A 130 15.24 -8.06 4.36
CA ASP A 130 16.49 -7.72 3.68
C ASP A 130 17.33 -8.97 3.36
N ARG A 131 17.46 -9.90 4.33
CA ARG A 131 18.17 -11.18 4.10
C ARG A 131 17.54 -12.00 2.97
N ALA A 132 16.22 -12.01 2.87
CA ALA A 132 15.52 -12.76 1.85
C ALA A 132 15.68 -12.11 0.47
N LEU A 133 15.55 -10.79 0.38
CA LEU A 133 15.65 -10.04 -0.87
C LEU A 133 17.08 -10.02 -1.42
N LEU A 134 18.09 -9.99 -0.57
CA LEU A 134 19.48 -10.07 -1.01
C LEU A 134 19.87 -11.46 -1.58
N ARG A 135 19.03 -12.48 -1.44
CA ARG A 135 19.20 -13.76 -2.13
C ARG A 135 18.58 -13.79 -3.52
N GLN A 136 17.81 -12.75 -3.87
CA GLN A 136 17.21 -12.64 -5.18
C GLN A 136 18.22 -12.05 -6.16
N ASP A 137 18.23 -12.59 -7.38
CA ASP A 137 18.96 -11.99 -8.50
C ASP A 137 18.06 -11.05 -9.29
N ASP A 138 18.66 -10.20 -10.13
CA ASP A 138 17.95 -9.32 -11.07
C ASP A 138 16.92 -8.41 -10.42
N ILE A 139 17.24 -7.85 -9.24
CA ILE A 139 16.38 -6.97 -8.47
C ILE A 139 17.05 -5.63 -8.12
N THR A 140 16.26 -4.56 -8.19
CA THR A 140 16.59 -3.25 -7.63
C THR A 140 15.73 -3.00 -6.38
N ILE A 141 16.38 -2.83 -5.24
CA ILE A 141 15.72 -2.54 -3.97
C ILE A 141 15.91 -1.06 -3.65
N TYR A 142 14.81 -0.33 -3.48
CA TYR A 142 14.78 1.06 -3.04
C TYR A 142 14.32 1.12 -1.58
N THR A 143 15.23 1.34 -0.65
CA THR A 143 14.92 1.40 0.79
C THR A 143 14.77 2.84 1.23
N PHE A 144 13.55 3.24 1.57
CA PHE A 144 13.24 4.47 2.28
C PHE A 144 13.45 4.25 3.78
N LEU A 145 14.34 5.03 4.38
CA LEU A 145 14.50 5.00 5.83
C LEU A 145 13.25 5.61 6.47
N TYR A 146 12.56 4.82 7.28
CA TYR A 146 11.32 5.23 7.95
C TYR A 146 11.44 5.04 9.46
N PRO A 147 12.10 5.99 10.15
CA PRO A 147 12.57 5.82 11.51
C PRO A 147 11.46 6.13 12.54
N ILE A 148 10.59 5.12 12.82
CA ILE A 148 9.39 5.28 13.65
C ILE A 148 9.36 4.39 14.90
N LEU A 149 10.28 3.43 15.05
CA LEU A 149 10.15 2.40 16.08
C LEU A 149 10.78 2.80 17.43
N ARG A 150 11.87 3.60 17.42
CA ARG A 150 12.59 4.00 18.62
C ARG A 150 12.96 5.47 18.57
N ALA A 151 13.23 6.05 19.72
CA ALA A 151 13.72 7.43 19.81
C ALA A 151 15.05 7.63 19.06
N GLU A 152 15.89 6.60 19.01
CA GLU A 152 17.20 6.62 18.34
C GLU A 152 17.10 6.32 16.83
N SER A 153 15.96 5.88 16.34
CA SER A 153 15.79 5.52 14.92
C SER A 153 16.14 6.67 13.96
N PRO A 154 15.73 7.94 14.22
CA PRO A 154 16.10 9.06 13.35
C PRO A 154 17.61 9.31 13.27
N ASP A 155 18.32 9.21 14.40
CA ASP A 155 19.77 9.44 14.43
C ASP A 155 20.52 8.32 13.71
N LYS A 156 20.09 7.08 13.89
CA LYS A 156 20.65 5.95 13.15
C LYS A 156 20.40 6.09 11.65
N ALA A 157 19.20 6.49 11.25
CA ALA A 157 18.86 6.73 9.84
C ALA A 157 19.75 7.84 9.23
N ARG A 158 20.00 8.94 9.97
CA ARG A 158 20.92 10.02 9.56
C ARG A 158 22.33 9.47 9.33
N THR A 159 22.86 8.71 10.31
CA THR A 159 24.22 8.16 10.21
C THR A 159 24.37 7.25 8.98
N ILE A 160 23.40 6.36 8.74
CA ILE A 160 23.39 5.49 7.56
C ILE A 160 23.34 6.33 6.27
N TRP A 161 22.47 7.33 6.20
CA TRP A 161 22.28 8.15 5.01
C TRP A 161 23.50 9.00 4.67
N CYS A 162 24.20 9.51 5.69
CA CYS A 162 25.37 10.35 5.52
C CYS A 162 26.65 9.55 5.28
N ALA A 163 26.61 8.22 5.33
CA ALA A 163 27.76 7.39 5.00
C ALA A 163 28.15 7.53 3.52
N PRO A 164 29.45 7.45 3.17
CA PRO A 164 29.93 7.53 1.79
C PRO A 164 29.27 6.52 0.86
N ASP A 165 29.05 5.30 1.36
CA ASP A 165 28.29 4.25 0.68
C ASP A 165 27.08 3.89 1.55
N ARG A 166 25.94 4.48 1.21
CA ARG A 166 24.69 4.31 1.95
C ARG A 166 24.17 2.87 1.96
N ALA A 167 24.28 2.19 0.83
CA ALA A 167 23.83 0.82 0.70
C ALA A 167 24.68 -0.10 1.57
N LYS A 168 25.97 0.00 1.50
CA LYS A 168 26.89 -0.76 2.36
C LYS A 168 26.64 -0.48 3.83
N ALA A 169 26.52 0.80 4.22
CA ALA A 169 26.27 1.20 5.61
C ALA A 169 24.95 0.63 6.14
N TYR A 170 23.88 0.71 5.33
CA TYR A 170 22.58 0.14 5.69
C TYR A 170 22.65 -1.37 5.90
N TYR A 171 23.16 -2.11 4.93
CA TYR A 171 23.19 -3.57 5.04
C TYR A 171 24.20 -4.09 6.06
N ASP A 172 25.33 -3.43 6.24
CA ASP A 172 26.28 -3.77 7.32
C ASP A 172 25.63 -3.61 8.69
N PHE A 173 24.85 -2.54 8.90
CA PHE A 173 24.12 -2.35 10.16
C PHE A 173 22.96 -3.35 10.30
N MET A 174 22.13 -3.49 9.27
CA MET A 174 20.95 -4.35 9.32
C MET A 174 21.28 -5.83 9.47
N LEU A 175 22.31 -6.32 8.78
CA LEU A 175 22.59 -7.75 8.71
C LEU A 175 23.67 -8.19 9.71
N ASN A 176 24.65 -7.32 9.97
CA ASN A 176 25.85 -7.66 10.74
C ASN A 176 25.96 -6.87 12.06
N GLY A 177 25.06 -5.92 12.30
CA GLY A 177 25.13 -5.05 13.49
C GLY A 177 26.35 -4.12 13.52
N ARG A 178 27.02 -3.92 12.38
CA ARG A 178 28.17 -3.03 12.27
C ARG A 178 27.71 -1.58 12.27
N GLU A 179 28.25 -0.80 13.17
CA GLU A 179 27.96 0.63 13.22
C GLU A 179 28.44 1.31 11.94
N PRO A 180 27.60 2.18 11.32
CA PRO A 180 28.03 2.98 10.19
C PRO A 180 29.22 3.87 10.59
N ALA A 181 30.22 3.97 9.71
CA ALA A 181 31.29 4.93 9.92
C ALA A 181 30.69 6.34 9.96
N ALA A 182 31.16 7.16 10.88
CA ALA A 182 30.77 8.57 10.96
C ALA A 182 31.21 9.25 9.65
N GLY A 183 30.24 9.54 8.80
CA GLY A 183 30.43 10.38 7.62
C GLY A 183 30.44 11.85 7.99
N PRO A 184 30.78 12.73 7.04
CA PRO A 184 30.60 14.16 7.24
C PRO A 184 29.13 14.44 7.56
N SER A 185 28.87 15.47 8.38
CA SER A 185 27.50 15.89 8.64
C SER A 185 26.81 16.23 7.32
N CYS A 186 25.66 15.62 7.08
CA CYS A 186 24.85 15.89 5.90
C CYS A 186 23.40 16.18 6.31
N ASN A 187 22.67 16.83 5.45
CA ASN A 187 21.25 17.08 5.69
C ASN A 187 20.43 15.85 5.27
N ALA A 188 20.34 14.84 6.14
CA ALA A 188 19.52 13.67 5.91
C ALA A 188 18.03 14.04 5.89
N PRO A 189 17.24 13.60 4.91
CA PRO A 189 15.87 14.05 4.68
C PRO A 189 14.84 13.33 5.57
N VAL A 190 15.06 13.27 6.89
CA VAL A 190 14.22 12.50 7.84
C VAL A 190 12.76 12.95 7.76
N ASP A 191 12.51 14.27 7.77
CA ASP A 191 11.15 14.79 7.70
C ASP A 191 10.45 14.43 6.39
N LYS A 192 11.21 14.39 5.27
CA LYS A 192 10.67 13.98 3.98
C LYS A 192 10.30 12.50 3.96
N TRP A 193 11.09 11.63 4.59
CA TRP A 193 10.76 10.20 4.72
C TRP A 193 9.50 9.99 5.54
N LEU A 194 9.39 10.67 6.69
CA LEU A 194 8.22 10.58 7.56
C LEU A 194 6.96 11.15 6.87
N ALA A 195 7.09 12.30 6.21
CA ALA A 195 5.99 12.90 5.45
C ALA A 195 5.53 12.01 4.29
N LEU A 196 6.48 11.41 3.54
CA LEU A 196 6.17 10.49 2.45
C LEU A 196 5.41 9.26 2.97
N GLY A 197 5.95 8.58 3.98
CA GLY A 197 5.30 7.40 4.55
C GLY A 197 3.90 7.71 5.08
N LYS A 198 3.73 8.84 5.78
CA LYS A 198 2.41 9.29 6.24
C LYS A 198 1.46 9.56 5.07
N LYS A 199 1.93 10.23 4.02
CA LYS A 199 1.14 10.58 2.82
C LYS A 199 0.58 9.34 2.13
N ILE A 200 1.38 8.27 2.01
CA ILE A 200 0.99 7.03 1.34
C ILE A 200 0.52 5.94 2.31
N GLY A 201 0.20 6.30 3.56
CA GLY A 201 -0.42 5.42 4.55
C GLY A 201 0.51 4.33 5.11
N VAL A 202 1.83 4.52 5.13
CA VAL A 202 2.76 3.61 5.80
C VAL A 202 2.68 3.81 7.32
N ARG A 203 2.23 2.78 8.04
CA ARG A 203 2.02 2.82 9.50
C ARG A 203 2.94 1.87 10.27
N ALA A 204 3.61 0.97 9.58
CA ALA A 204 4.49 -0.03 10.16
C ALA A 204 5.65 -0.36 9.22
N THR A 205 6.70 -0.97 9.76
CA THR A 205 7.86 -1.44 9.00
C THR A 205 8.07 -2.94 9.18
N PRO A 206 8.48 -3.67 8.13
CA PRO A 206 8.59 -3.17 6.77
C PRO A 206 7.21 -3.01 6.10
N THR A 207 7.08 -2.01 5.24
CA THR A 207 6.00 -1.94 4.24
C THR A 207 6.66 -1.87 2.88
N SER A 208 6.27 -2.76 1.97
CA SER A 208 6.83 -2.86 0.63
C SER A 208 5.82 -2.48 -0.44
N PHE A 209 6.31 -1.96 -1.56
CA PHE A 209 5.50 -1.64 -2.74
C PHE A 209 6.18 -2.22 -3.98
N THR A 210 5.40 -2.92 -4.79
CA THR A 210 5.83 -3.45 -6.09
C THR A 210 5.65 -2.40 -7.20
N THR A 211 6.18 -2.66 -8.38
CA THR A 211 6.10 -1.70 -9.51
C THR A 211 4.68 -1.51 -10.05
N ASN A 212 3.77 -2.45 -9.82
CA ASN A 212 2.35 -2.29 -10.11
C ASN A 212 1.57 -1.61 -8.96
N GLY A 213 2.29 -1.14 -7.93
CA GLY A 213 1.74 -0.34 -6.83
C GLY A 213 1.15 -1.15 -5.68
N GLU A 214 1.20 -2.48 -5.73
CA GLU A 214 0.69 -3.33 -4.64
C GLU A 214 1.47 -3.15 -3.36
N ARG A 215 0.75 -3.04 -2.25
CA ARG A 215 1.29 -2.87 -0.90
C ARG A 215 1.36 -4.21 -0.18
N ILE A 216 2.52 -4.53 0.39
CA ILE A 216 2.72 -5.69 1.25
C ILE A 216 3.15 -5.22 2.65
N LEU A 217 2.37 -5.60 3.66
CA LEU A 217 2.63 -5.27 5.06
C LEU A 217 3.44 -6.37 5.73
N GLY A 218 4.48 -5.97 6.47
CA GLY A 218 5.32 -6.89 7.22
C GLY A 218 6.31 -7.68 6.37
N ALA A 219 7.06 -8.57 7.01
CA ALA A 219 8.07 -9.39 6.36
C ALA A 219 7.44 -10.65 5.75
N ARG A 220 6.92 -10.54 4.55
CA ARG A 220 6.36 -11.64 3.74
C ARG A 220 7.22 -11.86 2.48
N PRO A 221 8.43 -12.42 2.61
CA PRO A 221 9.38 -12.49 1.51
C PRO A 221 8.90 -13.33 0.33
N GLU A 222 8.23 -14.45 0.58
CA GLU A 222 7.75 -15.37 -0.48
C GLU A 222 6.65 -14.70 -1.32
N GLU A 223 5.69 -14.05 -0.67
CA GLU A 223 4.63 -13.29 -1.33
C GLU A 223 5.23 -12.11 -2.13
N LEU A 224 6.14 -11.35 -1.51
CA LEU A 224 6.77 -10.21 -2.18
C LEU A 224 7.57 -10.63 -3.41
N VAL A 225 8.36 -11.71 -3.32
CA VAL A 225 9.14 -12.24 -4.46
C VAL A 225 8.23 -12.70 -5.60
N LYS A 226 7.10 -13.35 -5.28
CA LYS A 226 6.09 -13.74 -6.26
C LYS A 226 5.52 -12.51 -6.98
N LEU A 227 5.04 -11.50 -6.23
CA LEU A 227 4.42 -10.30 -6.79
C LEU A 227 5.42 -9.45 -7.61
N ILE A 228 6.68 -9.34 -7.18
CA ILE A 228 7.74 -8.70 -7.96
C ILE A 228 7.95 -9.40 -9.31
N GLY A 229 7.79 -10.73 -9.36
CA GLY A 229 7.87 -11.51 -10.60
C GLY A 229 6.67 -11.32 -11.52
N GLU A 230 5.48 -11.12 -10.96
CA GLU A 230 4.22 -10.91 -11.69
C GLU A 230 4.11 -9.49 -12.25
N ALA A 231 4.61 -8.49 -11.56
CA ALA A 231 4.58 -7.08 -11.94
C ALA A 231 5.39 -6.76 -13.21
N GLN A 232 6.06 -7.74 -13.81
CA GLN A 232 6.88 -7.59 -15.03
C GLN A 232 6.31 -8.31 -16.26
N LYS A 233 5.17 -8.97 -16.13
CA LYS A 233 4.46 -9.59 -17.25
C LYS A 233 3.45 -8.63 -17.85
#